data_7dfed5c3afdba33884db69481f4c2cac
#
_entry.id   7dfed5c3afdba33884db69481f4c2cac
#
_cell.length_a   1.000
_cell.length_b   1.000
_cell.length_c   1.000
_cell.angle_alpha   90.00
_cell.angle_beta   90.00
_cell.angle_gamma   90.00
#
_symmetry.space_group_name_H-M   'P 1'
#
loop_
_entity.id
_entity.type
_entity.pdbx_description
1 polymer ?
#
loop_
_entity_poly.entity_id
_entity_poly.type
_entity_poly.pdbx_seq_one_letter_code
_entity_poly.pdbx_strand_id
1 'polypeptide(L)'
;MGDCISFKGYSIVSCGILHRELNYLKNIGFLDADKILYTAPGPHANRDELKSQLTKQLENAKKYSQNIIVVYGKNCHPDIDKISQGKGISRLEAEDCIDMLADLEKRKEMSGGKIGSVFWLSPGWLDYAGKNRYV
;
A
#
# COMPACT_ATOMS: atom_id res chain seq x y z
N MET A 1 6.43 9.29 26.87
CA MET A 1 6.95 8.65 25.73
C MET A 1 6.08 7.51 25.28
N GLY A 2 5.58 7.62 24.15
CA GLY A 2 4.75 6.60 23.61
C GLY A 2 5.55 5.30 23.40
N ASP A 3 4.82 4.23 23.24
CA ASP A 3 5.43 2.97 22.96
C ASP A 3 6.16 3.00 21.62
N CYS A 4 7.37 2.47 21.58
CA CYS A 4 8.09 2.31 20.33
C CYS A 4 7.48 1.14 19.58
N ILE A 5 6.81 1.41 18.48
CA ILE A 5 6.31 0.37 17.60
C ILE A 5 7.47 -0.10 16.72
N SER A 6 7.69 -1.40 16.69
CA SER A 6 8.72 -1.99 15.85
C SER A 6 8.10 -2.94 14.84
N PHE A 7 8.60 -2.89 13.62
CA PHE A 7 8.19 -3.79 12.55
C PHE A 7 9.26 -4.86 12.25
N LYS A 8 10.22 -5.00 13.14
CA LYS A 8 11.21 -6.08 13.03
C LYS A 8 10.51 -7.42 13.11
N GLY A 9 10.91 -8.34 12.25
CA GLY A 9 10.24 -9.63 12.11
C GLY A 9 9.08 -9.59 11.12
N TYR A 10 8.83 -8.43 10.53
CA TYR A 10 7.79 -8.24 9.50
C TYR A 10 8.42 -7.81 8.20
N SER A 11 7.86 -8.31 7.09
CA SER A 11 8.11 -7.74 5.77
C SER A 11 6.84 -7.09 5.28
N ILE A 12 6.98 -6.07 4.44
CA ILE A 12 5.85 -5.32 3.92
C ILE A 12 5.79 -5.53 2.41
N VAL A 13 4.60 -5.85 1.92
CA VAL A 13 4.32 -5.93 0.49
C VAL A 13 3.29 -4.85 0.17
N SER A 14 3.66 -3.92 -0.67
CA SER A 14 2.84 -2.74 -0.96
C SER A 14 2.70 -2.50 -2.45
N CYS A 15 1.62 -1.83 -2.82
CA CYS A 15 1.51 -1.22 -4.13
C CYS A 15 2.62 -0.19 -4.31
N GLY A 16 3.26 -0.18 -5.47
CA GLY A 16 4.33 0.76 -5.77
C GLY A 16 3.91 2.22 -5.76
N ILE A 17 2.60 2.47 -5.81
CA ILE A 17 2.08 3.84 -5.73
C ILE A 17 2.41 4.50 -4.39
N LEU A 18 2.66 3.73 -3.35
CA LEU A 18 2.97 4.21 -2.01
C LEU A 18 4.48 4.24 -1.71
N HIS A 19 5.32 4.04 -2.72
CA HIS A 19 6.77 3.92 -2.50
C HIS A 19 7.39 5.17 -1.85
N ARG A 20 6.93 6.35 -2.18
CA ARG A 20 7.44 7.58 -1.58
C ARG A 20 7.12 7.68 -0.10
N GLU A 21 5.86 7.41 0.24
CA GLU A 21 5.37 7.49 1.61
C GLU A 21 6.07 6.45 2.49
N LEU A 22 6.17 5.21 2.01
CA LEU A 22 6.82 4.16 2.77
C LEU A 22 8.33 4.39 2.89
N ASN A 23 8.98 4.86 1.83
CA ASN A 23 10.39 5.19 1.88
C ASN A 23 10.68 6.35 2.84
N TYR A 24 9.81 7.33 2.89
CA TYR A 24 9.93 8.41 3.87
C TYR A 24 9.88 7.86 5.29
N LEU A 25 8.90 7.02 5.60
CA LEU A 25 8.76 6.41 6.92
C LEU A 25 9.96 5.53 7.28
N LYS A 26 10.53 4.86 6.29
CA LYS A 26 11.75 4.07 6.48
C LYS A 26 12.93 4.97 6.79
N ASN A 27 13.08 6.06 6.06
CA ASN A 27 14.22 6.97 6.19
C ASN A 27 14.23 7.69 7.54
N ILE A 28 13.07 8.01 8.09
CA ILE A 28 13.00 8.64 9.42
C ILE A 28 13.06 7.64 10.57
N GLY A 29 13.21 6.35 10.25
CA GLY A 29 13.35 5.30 11.26
C GLY A 29 12.07 4.77 11.85
N PHE A 30 10.91 5.24 11.39
CA PHE A 30 9.63 4.75 11.87
C PHE A 30 9.34 3.34 11.39
N LEU A 31 9.63 3.07 10.13
CA LEU A 31 9.34 1.78 9.50
C LEU A 31 10.60 0.93 9.43
N ASP A 32 10.83 0.15 10.48
CA ASP A 32 12.02 -0.70 10.62
C ASP A 32 11.78 -2.15 10.21
N ALA A 33 10.88 -2.37 9.27
CA ALA A 33 10.58 -3.69 8.75
C ALA A 33 11.82 -4.36 8.15
N ASP A 34 11.86 -5.70 8.18
CA ASP A 34 12.97 -6.47 7.64
C ASP A 34 13.17 -6.22 6.15
N LYS A 35 12.07 -6.10 5.43
CA LYS A 35 12.09 -5.84 3.98
C LYS A 35 10.79 -5.17 3.55
N ILE A 36 10.89 -4.27 2.58
CA ILE A 36 9.72 -3.67 1.94
C ILE A 36 9.79 -4.02 0.46
N LEU A 37 8.77 -4.70 -0.03
CA LEU A 37 8.66 -5.11 -1.42
C LEU A 37 7.47 -4.41 -2.07
N TYR A 38 7.62 -4.07 -3.34
CA TYR A 38 6.58 -3.34 -4.06
C TYR A 38 6.13 -4.11 -5.29
N THR A 39 4.85 -3.98 -5.63
CA THR A 39 4.36 -4.33 -6.96
C THR A 39 4.41 -3.09 -7.83
N ALA A 40 4.40 -3.27 -9.15
CA ALA A 40 4.35 -2.13 -10.05
C ALA A 40 3.04 -1.35 -9.88
N PRO A 41 3.07 -0.01 -9.97
CA PRO A 41 1.85 0.79 -9.79
C PRO A 41 0.86 0.71 -10.95
N GLY A 42 1.31 0.27 -12.14
CA GLY A 42 0.47 0.22 -13.33
C GLY A 42 -0.58 -0.88 -13.42
N PRO A 43 -0.39 -2.07 -12.79
CA PRO A 43 -1.31 -3.20 -12.99
C PRO A 43 -2.70 -3.05 -12.42
N HIS A 44 -3.07 -1.91 -11.86
CA HIS A 44 -4.43 -1.71 -11.33
C HIS A 44 -5.51 -1.92 -12.39
N ALA A 45 -5.19 -1.71 -13.66
CA ALA A 45 -6.12 -1.94 -14.76
C ALA A 45 -6.15 -3.41 -15.22
N ASN A 46 -5.16 -4.22 -14.81
CA ASN A 46 -5.06 -5.63 -15.19
C ASN A 46 -5.04 -6.49 -13.92
N ARG A 47 -6.20 -7.07 -13.62
CA ARG A 47 -6.38 -7.84 -12.38
C ARG A 47 -5.51 -9.08 -12.29
N ASP A 48 -5.33 -9.78 -13.41
CA ASP A 48 -4.51 -11.00 -13.45
C ASP A 48 -3.04 -10.68 -13.21
N GLU A 49 -2.56 -9.60 -13.79
CA GLU A 49 -1.18 -9.17 -13.60
C GLU A 49 -0.95 -8.73 -12.16
N LEU A 50 -1.88 -7.97 -11.57
CA LEU A 50 -1.79 -7.55 -10.19
C LEU A 50 -1.76 -8.75 -9.24
N LYS A 51 -2.65 -9.71 -9.48
CA LYS A 51 -2.69 -10.95 -8.68
C LYS A 51 -1.36 -11.71 -8.77
N SER A 52 -0.82 -11.83 -9.97
CA SER A 52 0.45 -12.52 -10.21
C SER A 52 1.60 -11.82 -9.49
N GLN A 53 1.70 -10.50 -9.62
CA GLN A 53 2.76 -9.72 -8.97
C GLN A 53 2.65 -9.78 -7.45
N LEU A 54 1.45 -9.62 -6.92
CA LEU A 54 1.23 -9.65 -5.49
C LEU A 54 1.58 -11.02 -4.90
N THR A 55 1.13 -12.09 -5.54
CA THR A 55 1.45 -13.46 -5.13
C THR A 55 2.95 -13.69 -5.10
N LYS A 56 3.64 -13.25 -6.15
CA LYS A 56 5.09 -13.39 -6.25
C LYS A 56 5.81 -12.62 -5.13
N GLN A 57 5.37 -11.40 -4.86
CA GLN A 57 6.00 -10.61 -3.81
C GLN A 57 5.71 -11.17 -2.42
N LEU A 58 4.55 -11.78 -2.21
CA LEU A 58 4.27 -12.48 -0.95
C LEU A 58 5.22 -13.66 -0.76
N GLU A 59 5.49 -14.43 -1.81
CA GLU A 59 6.46 -15.51 -1.76
C GLU A 59 7.86 -14.99 -1.46
N ASN A 60 8.26 -13.90 -2.09
CA ASN A 60 9.54 -13.27 -1.85
C ASN A 60 9.66 -12.78 -0.41
N ALA A 61 8.59 -12.17 0.12
CA ALA A 61 8.58 -11.64 1.48
C ALA A 61 8.79 -12.74 2.52
N LYS A 62 8.25 -13.92 2.27
CA LYS A 62 8.41 -15.07 3.18
C LYS A 62 9.87 -15.50 3.35
N LYS A 63 10.73 -15.13 2.41
CA LYS A 63 12.17 -15.40 2.52
C LYS A 63 12.86 -14.54 3.56
N TYR A 64 12.25 -13.41 3.91
CA TYR A 64 12.82 -12.44 4.86
C TYR A 64 12.17 -12.52 6.22
N SER A 65 10.87 -12.78 6.29
CA SER A 65 10.11 -12.75 7.54
C SER A 65 8.96 -13.75 7.50
N GLN A 66 8.60 -14.25 8.69
CA GLN A 66 7.42 -15.12 8.84
C GLN A 66 6.12 -14.31 8.82
N ASN A 67 6.20 -13.05 9.23
CA ASN A 67 5.05 -12.16 9.30
C ASN A 67 5.10 -11.14 8.17
N ILE A 68 4.00 -10.98 7.47
CA ILE A 68 3.92 -10.09 6.31
C ILE A 68 2.72 -9.17 6.48
N ILE A 69 2.94 -7.88 6.23
CA ILE A 69 1.86 -6.89 6.19
C ILE A 69 1.63 -6.52 4.72
N VAL A 70 0.40 -6.69 4.26
CA VAL A 70 0.01 -6.33 2.90
C VAL A 70 -0.61 -4.94 2.94
N VAL A 71 0.01 -4.02 2.21
CA VAL A 71 -0.45 -2.63 2.12
C VAL A 71 -1.17 -2.44 0.80
N TYR A 72 -2.40 -2.93 0.77
CA TYR A 72 -3.31 -2.83 -0.35
C TYR A 72 -4.71 -2.55 0.16
N GLY A 73 -5.46 -1.74 -0.56
CA GLY A 73 -6.84 -1.45 -0.22
C GLY A 73 -7.78 -2.56 -0.68
N LYS A 74 -8.93 -2.64 -0.04
CA LYS A 74 -9.97 -3.62 -0.34
C LYS A 74 -10.42 -3.53 -1.80
N ASN A 75 -10.46 -2.33 -2.35
CA ASN A 75 -10.94 -2.07 -3.70
C ASN A 75 -9.88 -2.28 -4.78
N CYS A 76 -8.64 -2.56 -4.41
CA CYS A 76 -7.56 -2.73 -5.38
C CYS A 76 -7.71 -3.99 -6.22
N HIS A 77 -8.30 -5.05 -5.66
CA HIS A 77 -8.54 -6.30 -6.37
C HIS A 77 -9.73 -7.04 -5.73
N PRO A 78 -10.62 -7.64 -6.55
CA PRO A 78 -11.77 -8.36 -6.00
C PRO A 78 -11.40 -9.55 -5.13
N ASP A 79 -10.24 -10.15 -5.36
CA ASP A 79 -9.76 -11.31 -4.60
C ASP A 79 -8.69 -10.94 -3.58
N ILE A 80 -8.57 -9.66 -3.21
CA ILE A 80 -7.47 -9.21 -2.35
C ILE A 80 -7.43 -9.97 -1.01
N ASP A 81 -8.57 -10.27 -0.44
CA ASP A 81 -8.63 -11.01 0.83
C ASP A 81 -8.16 -12.45 0.65
N LYS A 82 -8.49 -13.08 -0.48
CA LYS A 82 -8.02 -14.43 -0.77
C LYS A 82 -6.52 -14.46 -1.04
N ILE A 83 -6.02 -13.49 -1.79
CA ILE A 83 -4.59 -13.40 -2.11
C ILE A 83 -3.79 -13.17 -0.83
N SER A 84 -4.34 -12.40 0.10
CA SER A 84 -3.67 -12.02 1.35
C SER A 84 -3.88 -13.04 2.47
N GLN A 85 -4.53 -14.16 2.21
CA GLN A 85 -4.71 -15.22 3.19
C GLN A 85 -3.42 -16.00 3.39
N GLY A 86 -3.19 -16.44 4.60
CA GLY A 86 -2.08 -17.27 4.92
C GLY A 86 -1.60 -17.03 6.34
N LYS A 87 -0.84 -17.99 6.85
CA LYS A 87 -0.28 -17.88 8.19
C LYS A 87 0.74 -16.73 8.23
N GLY A 88 0.55 -15.82 9.15
CA GLY A 88 1.45 -14.69 9.32
C GLY A 88 1.20 -13.53 8.35
N ILE A 89 0.19 -13.61 7.49
CA ILE A 89 -0.14 -12.55 6.54
C ILE A 89 -1.32 -11.74 7.06
N SER A 90 -1.15 -10.42 7.12
CA SER A 90 -2.20 -9.48 7.53
C SER A 90 -2.29 -8.36 6.50
N ARG A 91 -3.51 -7.94 6.18
CA ARG A 91 -3.73 -6.80 5.29
C ARG A 91 -4.28 -5.62 6.09
N LEU A 92 -3.82 -4.41 5.75
CA LEU A 92 -4.36 -3.21 6.36
C LEU A 92 -5.84 -3.04 6.02
N GLU A 93 -6.62 -2.61 7.01
CA GLU A 93 -8.03 -2.30 6.79
C GLU A 93 -8.15 -0.92 6.18
N ALA A 94 -8.19 -0.88 4.85
CA ALA A 94 -8.36 0.35 4.10
C ALA A 94 -9.08 0.03 2.80
N GLU A 95 -9.87 0.98 2.31
CA GLU A 95 -10.60 0.78 1.05
C GLU A 95 -9.67 0.93 -0.15
N ASP A 96 -8.74 1.88 -0.09
CA ASP A 96 -7.78 2.15 -1.16
C ASP A 96 -6.55 2.88 -0.59
N CYS A 97 -5.61 3.23 -1.46
CA CYS A 97 -4.39 3.90 -1.03
C CYS A 97 -4.64 5.32 -0.50
N ILE A 98 -5.66 5.99 -0.98
CA ILE A 98 -6.00 7.32 -0.47
C ILE A 98 -6.55 7.22 0.96
N ASP A 99 -7.35 6.19 1.24
CA ASP A 99 -7.88 5.92 2.57
C ASP A 99 -6.75 5.66 3.57
N MET A 100 -5.65 5.05 3.13
CA MET A 100 -4.48 4.84 3.97
C MET A 100 -3.76 6.14 4.33
N LEU A 101 -3.77 7.12 3.44
CA LEU A 101 -3.09 8.40 3.62
C LEU A 101 -3.98 9.44 4.30
N ALA A 102 -5.27 9.39 4.03
CA ALA A 102 -6.23 10.32 4.58
C ALA A 102 -7.57 9.61 4.75
N ASP A 103 -7.99 9.39 5.98
CA ASP A 103 -9.26 8.70 6.25
C ASP A 103 -10.46 9.53 5.78
N LEU A 104 -11.66 8.96 5.89
CA LEU A 104 -12.88 9.59 5.41
C LEU A 104 -13.11 10.95 6.06
N GLU A 105 -12.89 11.07 7.35
CA GLU A 105 -13.09 12.33 8.09
C GLU A 105 -12.12 13.40 7.57
N LYS A 106 -10.86 13.04 7.39
CA LYS A 106 -9.86 13.96 6.87
C LYS A 106 -10.19 14.42 5.45
N ARG A 107 -10.64 13.49 4.61
CA ARG A 107 -11.03 13.82 3.24
C ARG A 107 -12.24 14.73 3.19
N LYS A 108 -13.20 14.55 4.11
CA LYS A 108 -14.37 15.45 4.21
C LYS A 108 -13.94 16.86 4.55
N GLU A 109 -13.01 17.02 5.49
CA GLU A 109 -12.46 18.33 5.83
C GLU A 109 -11.79 18.98 4.62
N MET A 110 -10.90 18.25 3.96
CA MET A 110 -10.12 18.77 2.83
C MET A 110 -10.99 19.16 1.64
N SER A 111 -12.10 18.48 1.43
CA SER A 111 -12.96 18.72 0.27
C SER A 111 -14.18 19.60 0.58
N GLY A 112 -14.33 20.05 1.82
CA GLY A 112 -15.52 20.80 2.22
C GLY A 112 -16.78 19.98 2.12
N GLY A 113 -16.69 18.67 2.33
CA GLY A 113 -17.84 17.76 2.27
C GLY A 113 -18.13 17.22 0.87
N LYS A 114 -17.33 17.59 -0.14
CA LYS A 114 -17.57 17.22 -1.54
C LYS A 114 -16.63 16.13 -2.04
N ILE A 115 -16.52 15.04 -1.31
CA ILE A 115 -15.54 13.97 -1.60
C ILE A 115 -15.68 13.46 -3.04
N GLY A 116 -16.89 13.25 -3.53
CA GLY A 116 -17.13 12.68 -4.85
C GLY A 116 -16.75 13.59 -6.01
N SER A 117 -16.52 14.88 -5.76
CA SER A 117 -16.15 15.84 -6.79
C SER A 117 -14.68 16.24 -6.75
N VAL A 118 -13.88 15.55 -5.90
CA VAL A 118 -12.45 15.83 -5.75
C VAL A 118 -11.66 14.68 -6.32
N PHE A 119 -10.66 15.00 -7.15
CA PHE A 119 -9.72 14.02 -7.66
C PHE A 119 -8.53 13.92 -6.70
N TRP A 120 -8.35 12.73 -6.11
CA TRP A 120 -7.34 12.52 -5.08
C TRP A 120 -6.05 12.01 -5.67
N LEU A 121 -4.93 12.70 -5.38
CA LEU A 121 -3.60 12.32 -5.83
C LEU A 121 -2.64 12.31 -4.66
N SER A 122 -1.79 11.29 -4.62
CA SER A 122 -0.65 11.23 -3.70
C SER A 122 0.64 11.53 -4.47
N PRO A 123 1.77 11.78 -3.78
CA PRO A 123 3.06 11.91 -4.46
C PRO A 123 3.40 10.72 -5.37
N GLY A 124 3.06 9.49 -4.96
CA GLY A 124 3.28 8.31 -5.79
C GLY A 124 2.44 8.32 -7.05
N TRP A 125 1.19 8.75 -6.96
CA TRP A 125 0.32 8.89 -8.13
C TRP A 125 0.83 9.96 -9.09
N LEU A 126 1.35 11.06 -8.56
CA LEU A 126 1.92 12.12 -9.39
C LEU A 126 3.17 11.63 -10.13
N ASP A 127 4.01 10.84 -9.47
CA ASP A 127 5.17 10.23 -10.13
C ASP A 127 4.75 9.30 -11.26
N TYR A 128 3.76 8.46 -10.99
CA TYR A 128 3.25 7.51 -11.97
C TYR A 128 2.65 8.24 -13.18
N ALA A 129 1.81 9.23 -12.93
CA ALA A 129 1.19 10.04 -13.98
C ALA A 129 2.24 10.75 -14.83
N GLY A 130 3.27 11.33 -14.19
CA GLY A 130 4.33 12.00 -14.89
C GLY A 130 5.12 11.08 -15.81
N LYS A 131 5.46 9.88 -15.33
CA LYS A 131 6.20 8.89 -16.11
C LYS A 131 5.39 8.34 -17.27
N ASN A 132 4.10 8.19 -17.08
CA ASN A 132 3.21 7.56 -18.05
C ASN A 132 2.34 8.57 -18.83
N ARG A 133 2.51 9.85 -18.54
CA ARG A 133 1.86 10.95 -19.25
C ARG A 133 0.34 10.84 -19.27
N TYR A 134 -0.24 10.55 -18.13
CA TYR A 134 -1.68 10.45 -17.96
C TYR A 134 -2.37 11.80 -17.78
N VAL A 135 -1.84 12.79 -18.25
CA VAL A 135 -2.41 14.12 -18.03
C VAL A 135 -3.21 14.52 -19.24
#